data_b69267dad47b37671ba74fb50512295b
#
_entry.id   b69267dad47b37671ba74fb50512295b
#
_cell.length_a   1.000
_cell.length_b   1.000
_cell.length_c   1.000
_cell.angle_alpha   90.00
_cell.angle_beta   90.00
_cell.angle_gamma   90.00
#
_symmetry.space_group_name_H-M   'P 1'
#
loop_
_entity.id
_entity.type
_entity.pdbx_description
1 polymer ?
#
loop_
_entity_poly.entity_id
_entity_poly.type
_entity_poly.pdbx_seq_one_letter_code
_entity_poly.pdbx_strand_id
1 'polypeptide(L)'
;SVSMGLDRISGDDSSTEVAEGFSKEFGARHKHHGYYDYKDHKKYFGHDHDGLNEINMKANIDILKSTNLLVALHNFRSAVNDIYYGREMNFIFKTKHNNEVSSEIGSVFYLPDQEEDNTPPFFYLMITANF
;
A
#
# COMPACT_ATOMS: atom_id res chain seq x y z
N SER A 1 8.83 -16.85 -3.86
CA SER A 1 9.81 -15.75 -4.00
C SER A 1 9.65 -14.75 -2.86
N VAL A 2 10.74 -14.03 -2.53
CA VAL A 2 10.74 -12.95 -1.54
C VAL A 2 11.36 -11.71 -2.19
N SER A 3 10.80 -10.54 -1.92
CA SER A 3 11.33 -9.25 -2.35
C SER A 3 11.26 -8.22 -1.24
N MET A 4 12.15 -7.24 -1.30
CA MET A 4 12.16 -6.06 -0.43
C MET A 4 12.26 -4.82 -1.29
N GLY A 5 11.54 -3.77 -0.95
CA GLY A 5 11.51 -2.51 -1.66
C GLY A 5 11.63 -1.31 -0.72
N LEU A 6 12.16 -0.23 -1.27
CA LEU A 6 12.21 1.09 -0.67
C LEU A 6 11.58 2.05 -1.67
N ASP A 7 10.54 2.76 -1.25
CA ASP A 7 9.89 3.77 -2.05
C ASP A 7 9.94 5.11 -1.32
N ARG A 8 10.21 6.18 -2.08
CA ARG A 8 10.23 7.54 -1.55
C ARG A 8 9.44 8.48 -2.44
N ILE A 9 8.56 9.23 -1.80
CA ILE A 9 7.80 10.33 -2.40
C ILE A 9 8.23 11.59 -1.67
N SER A 10 8.68 12.62 -2.40
CA SER A 10 9.09 13.88 -1.78
C SER A 10 7.91 14.54 -1.08
N GLY A 11 8.17 15.07 0.10
CA GLY A 11 7.27 15.96 0.81
C GLY A 11 7.62 17.41 0.58
N ASP A 12 6.79 18.30 1.09
CA ASP A 12 7.00 19.72 1.08
C ASP A 12 7.64 20.16 2.41
N ASP A 13 8.79 20.80 2.33
CA ASP A 13 9.45 21.36 3.52
C ASP A 13 8.87 22.76 3.76
N SER A 14 8.01 22.89 4.75
CA SER A 14 7.37 24.16 5.13
C SER A 14 8.36 25.27 5.55
N SER A 15 9.64 24.94 5.71
CA SER A 15 10.71 25.93 5.97
C SER A 15 11.19 26.67 4.71
N THR A 16 10.80 26.19 3.52
CA THR A 16 11.16 26.80 2.23
C THR A 16 9.93 27.46 1.59
N GLU A 17 10.17 28.48 0.72
CA GLU A 17 9.11 29.12 -0.06
C GLU A 17 8.79 28.37 -1.36
N VAL A 18 9.48 27.25 -1.61
CA VAL A 18 9.36 26.45 -2.85
C VAL A 18 8.54 25.21 -2.58
N ALA A 19 7.48 24.98 -3.34
CA ALA A 19 6.70 23.75 -3.28
C ALA A 19 7.53 22.57 -3.82
N GLU A 20 7.98 21.68 -2.94
CA GLU A 20 8.86 20.54 -3.23
C GLU A 20 8.10 19.20 -3.22
N GLY A 21 6.84 19.21 -2.76
CA GLY A 21 6.01 18.02 -2.63
C GLY A 21 5.63 17.41 -3.98
N PHE A 22 5.75 16.08 -4.08
CA PHE A 22 5.31 15.35 -5.27
C PHE A 22 3.78 15.31 -5.34
N SER A 23 3.21 15.83 -6.43
CA SER A 23 1.77 15.73 -6.71
C SER A 23 1.50 14.61 -7.71
N LYS A 24 0.68 13.63 -7.30
CA LYS A 24 0.21 12.58 -8.19
C LYS A 24 -1.13 12.99 -8.81
N GLU A 25 -1.10 13.37 -10.07
CA GLU A 25 -2.29 13.81 -10.79
C GLU A 25 -3.14 12.66 -11.36
N PHE A 26 -2.52 11.50 -11.70
CA PHE A 26 -3.17 10.39 -12.39
C PHE A 26 -2.83 9.03 -11.79
N GLY A 27 -3.78 8.09 -11.83
CA GLY A 27 -3.61 6.67 -11.55
C GLY A 27 -4.13 6.20 -10.20
N ALA A 28 -4.16 4.88 -10.00
CA ALA A 28 -4.61 4.24 -8.77
C ALA A 28 -3.65 4.55 -7.61
N ARG A 29 -4.17 5.02 -6.49
CA ARG A 29 -3.36 5.45 -5.33
C ARG A 29 -2.83 4.28 -4.52
N HIS A 30 -3.62 3.21 -4.37
CA HIS A 30 -3.33 2.04 -3.53
C HIS A 30 -2.49 0.94 -4.20
N LYS A 31 -2.27 1.00 -5.51
CA LYS A 31 -1.60 -0.09 -6.24
C LYS A 31 -0.14 -0.32 -5.82
N HIS A 32 0.53 0.68 -5.31
CA HIS A 32 1.96 0.65 -5.02
C HIS A 32 2.28 0.74 -3.52
N HIS A 33 1.46 1.46 -2.75
CA HIS A 33 1.71 1.80 -1.35
C HIS A 33 0.67 1.14 -0.42
N GLY A 34 0.59 -0.19 -0.47
CA GLY A 34 -0.38 -0.96 0.29
C GLY A 34 -1.75 -1.08 -0.39
N TYR A 35 -2.68 -1.70 0.28
CA TYR A 35 -4.06 -1.97 -0.18
C TYR A 35 -5.11 -1.23 0.64
N TYR A 36 -4.73 -0.75 1.83
CA TYR A 36 -5.62 0.01 2.69
C TYR A 36 -5.71 1.44 2.20
N ASP A 37 -6.82 1.81 1.58
CA ASP A 37 -7.11 3.18 1.16
C ASP A 37 -7.46 4.03 2.39
N TYR A 38 -6.46 4.28 3.23
CA TYR A 38 -6.65 5.05 4.43
C TYR A 38 -7.06 6.51 4.13
N LYS A 39 -7.89 7.09 5.02
CA LYS A 39 -8.46 8.45 4.91
C LYS A 39 -7.43 9.56 4.66
N ASP A 40 -6.17 9.27 4.92
CA ASP A 40 -5.09 10.24 4.93
C ASP A 40 -4.13 10.14 3.74
N HIS A 41 -4.60 9.64 2.58
CA HIS A 41 -3.81 9.79 1.34
C HIS A 41 -3.35 11.23 1.09
N LYS A 42 -4.08 12.19 1.65
CA LYS A 42 -3.69 13.59 1.66
C LYS A 42 -2.36 13.84 2.36
N LYS A 43 -1.96 13.00 3.32
CA LYS A 43 -0.67 13.15 4.02
C LYS A 43 0.54 12.80 3.16
N TYR A 44 0.35 12.01 2.08
CA TYR A 44 1.46 11.52 1.27
C TYR A 44 1.69 12.30 -0.02
N PHE A 45 0.64 12.92 -0.56
CA PHE A 45 0.66 13.54 -1.89
C PHE A 45 0.09 14.96 -1.86
N GLY A 46 0.78 15.88 -2.50
CA GLY A 46 0.34 17.26 -2.68
C GLY A 46 1.39 18.28 -2.25
N HIS A 47 1.09 19.56 -2.44
CA HIS A 47 2.04 20.63 -2.20
C HIS A 47 2.29 20.88 -0.71
N ASP A 48 1.35 20.54 0.17
CA ASP A 48 1.44 20.81 1.62
C ASP A 48 1.62 19.50 2.42
N HIS A 49 2.30 18.47 1.85
CA HIS A 49 2.36 17.17 2.46
C HIS A 49 3.78 16.69 2.72
N ASP A 50 3.94 16.00 3.83
CA ASP A 50 5.23 15.51 4.32
C ASP A 50 5.86 14.39 3.46
N GLY A 51 5.19 13.97 2.38
CA GLY A 51 5.66 12.88 1.53
C GLY A 51 5.65 11.53 2.21
N LEU A 52 6.29 10.55 1.57
CA LEU A 52 6.30 9.16 2.03
C LEU A 52 7.69 8.54 1.90
N ASN A 53 8.16 7.93 2.97
CA ASN A 53 9.20 6.91 2.97
C ASN A 53 8.55 5.57 3.32
N GLU A 54 8.61 4.61 2.41
CA GLU A 54 8.06 3.28 2.60
C GLU A 54 9.15 2.22 2.53
N ILE A 55 9.15 1.33 3.51
CA ILE A 55 9.89 0.07 3.45
C ILE A 55 8.84 -1.03 3.29
N ASN A 56 8.97 -1.86 2.25
CA ASN A 56 8.08 -2.98 2.06
C ASN A 56 8.83 -4.31 1.90
N MET A 57 8.18 -5.39 2.34
CA MET A 57 8.61 -6.76 2.12
C MET A 57 7.44 -7.56 1.56
N LYS A 58 7.69 -8.36 0.53
CA LYS A 58 6.66 -9.20 -0.11
C LYS A 58 7.18 -10.62 -0.27
N ALA A 59 6.36 -11.58 0.13
CA ALA A 59 6.60 -13.01 -0.07
C ALA A 59 5.48 -13.60 -0.92
N ASN A 60 5.82 -14.27 -2.02
CA ASN A 60 4.89 -15.05 -2.82
C ASN A 60 5.15 -16.53 -2.58
N ILE A 61 4.11 -17.25 -2.16
CA ILE A 61 4.13 -18.64 -1.75
C ILE A 61 3.14 -19.41 -2.62
N ASP A 62 3.62 -20.36 -3.39
CA ASP A 62 2.75 -21.25 -4.16
C ASP A 62 2.15 -22.29 -3.19
N ILE A 63 0.85 -22.19 -2.93
CA ILE A 63 0.11 -23.10 -2.04
C ILE A 63 -0.36 -24.33 -2.81
N LEU A 64 -0.89 -24.11 -4.01
CA LEU A 64 -1.33 -25.13 -4.95
C LEU A 64 -0.82 -24.76 -6.36
N LYS A 65 -0.93 -25.66 -7.33
CA LYS A 65 -0.52 -25.41 -8.72
C LYS A 65 -1.16 -24.18 -9.35
N SER A 66 -2.38 -23.83 -8.90
CA SER A 66 -3.14 -22.69 -9.42
C SER A 66 -3.39 -21.60 -8.39
N THR A 67 -2.89 -21.74 -7.15
CA THR A 67 -3.15 -20.81 -6.05
C THR A 67 -1.85 -20.33 -5.43
N ASN A 68 -1.70 -19.02 -5.39
CA ASN A 68 -0.57 -18.31 -4.77
C ASN A 68 -1.08 -17.47 -3.60
N LEU A 69 -0.30 -17.43 -2.52
CA LEU A 69 -0.46 -16.51 -1.40
C LEU A 69 0.61 -15.42 -1.49
N LEU A 70 0.19 -14.18 -1.62
CA LEU A 70 1.02 -13.01 -1.40
C LEU A 70 0.86 -12.56 0.06
N VAL A 71 1.97 -12.51 0.79
CA VAL A 71 2.07 -11.80 2.07
C VAL A 71 2.89 -10.54 1.83
N ALA A 72 2.35 -9.38 2.17
CA ALA A 72 3.05 -8.12 2.06
C ALA A 72 3.03 -7.36 3.39
N LEU A 73 4.17 -6.77 3.74
CA LEU A 73 4.36 -5.92 4.91
C LEU A 73 4.83 -4.56 4.42
N HIS A 74 4.21 -3.51 4.92
CA HIS A 74 4.55 -2.13 4.59
C HIS A 74 4.77 -1.34 5.89
N ASN A 75 5.79 -0.50 5.92
CA ASN A 75 6.06 0.45 6.98
C ASN A 75 6.13 1.84 6.37
N PHE A 76 5.34 2.76 6.89
CA PHE A 76 5.14 4.09 6.34
C PHE A 76 5.65 5.17 7.28
N ARG A 77 6.45 6.10 6.76
CA ARG A 77 6.95 7.29 7.45
C ARG A 77 6.87 8.50 6.54
N SER A 78 6.83 9.70 7.13
CA SER A 78 6.99 10.92 6.36
C SER A 78 8.40 11.03 5.77
N ALA A 79 8.52 11.71 4.62
CA ALA A 79 9.81 11.93 3.97
C ALA A 79 10.55 13.15 4.53
N VAL A 80 9.84 14.11 5.11
CA VAL A 80 10.41 15.38 5.61
C VAL A 80 10.81 15.27 7.07
N ASN A 81 9.91 14.83 7.95
CA ASN A 81 10.11 14.87 9.41
C ASN A 81 10.30 13.51 10.06
N ASP A 82 10.37 12.44 9.26
CA ASP A 82 10.46 11.03 9.73
C ASP A 82 9.34 10.62 10.72
N ILE A 83 8.18 11.27 10.59
CA ILE A 83 7.01 10.95 11.41
C ILE A 83 6.51 9.56 11.02
N TYR A 84 6.28 8.71 12.00
CA TYR A 84 5.72 7.39 11.75
C TYR A 84 4.23 7.49 11.44
N TYR A 85 3.80 6.91 10.32
CA TYR A 85 2.39 6.91 9.91
C TYR A 85 1.67 5.62 10.29
N GLY A 86 2.39 4.50 10.33
CA GLY A 86 1.83 3.20 10.61
C GLY A 86 2.45 2.09 9.77
N ARG A 87 1.84 0.92 9.84
CA ARG A 87 2.22 -0.26 9.07
C ARG A 87 1.00 -0.98 8.54
N GLU A 88 1.19 -1.68 7.43
CA GLU A 88 0.14 -2.48 6.81
C GLU A 88 0.62 -3.91 6.60
N MET A 89 -0.29 -4.86 6.77
CA MET A 89 -0.06 -6.26 6.54
C MET A 89 -1.18 -6.81 5.65
N ASN A 90 -0.79 -7.43 4.52
CA ASN A 90 -1.69 -7.94 3.52
C ASN A 90 -1.52 -9.43 3.33
N PHE A 91 -2.63 -10.16 3.25
CA PHE A 91 -2.70 -11.55 2.85
C PHE A 91 -3.62 -11.68 1.65
N ILE A 92 -3.09 -12.08 0.51
CA ILE A 92 -3.83 -12.09 -0.73
C ILE A 92 -3.68 -13.45 -1.40
N PHE A 93 -4.79 -14.18 -1.48
CA PHE A 93 -4.89 -15.44 -2.21
C PHE A 93 -5.32 -15.16 -3.64
N LYS A 94 -4.50 -15.56 -4.61
CA LYS A 94 -4.79 -15.46 -6.04
C LYS A 94 -4.92 -16.86 -6.62
N THR A 95 -6.08 -17.16 -7.20
CA THR A 95 -6.35 -18.46 -7.83
C THR A 95 -6.66 -18.28 -9.31
N LYS A 96 -5.92 -18.99 -10.15
CA LYS A 96 -6.20 -19.09 -11.58
C LYS A 96 -7.09 -20.30 -11.81
N HIS A 97 -8.34 -20.08 -12.22
CA HIS A 97 -9.32 -21.14 -12.49
C HIS A 97 -9.13 -21.76 -13.88
N ASN A 98 -8.85 -20.90 -14.87
CA ASN A 98 -8.52 -21.28 -16.25
C ASN A 98 -7.74 -20.13 -16.92
N ASN A 99 -7.60 -20.14 -18.24
CA ASN A 99 -6.86 -19.10 -18.96
C ASN A 99 -7.55 -17.73 -18.97
N GLU A 100 -8.86 -17.70 -18.75
CA GLU A 100 -9.71 -16.51 -18.86
C GLU A 100 -10.17 -16.01 -17.49
N VAL A 101 -10.28 -16.90 -16.48
CA VAL A 101 -10.88 -16.57 -15.19
C VAL A 101 -9.90 -16.76 -14.06
N SER A 102 -9.78 -15.74 -13.22
CA SER A 102 -9.05 -15.76 -11.96
C SER A 102 -9.86 -15.12 -10.82
N SER A 103 -9.55 -15.49 -9.59
CA SER A 103 -10.09 -14.84 -8.40
C SER A 103 -8.99 -14.42 -7.44
N GLU A 104 -9.27 -13.37 -6.68
CA GLU A 104 -8.40 -12.85 -5.66
C GLU A 104 -9.23 -12.59 -4.39
N ILE A 105 -8.78 -13.12 -3.26
CA ILE A 105 -9.34 -12.86 -1.93
C ILE A 105 -8.25 -12.21 -1.11
N GLY A 106 -8.53 -11.01 -0.61
CA GLY A 106 -7.58 -10.26 0.19
C GLY A 106 -8.10 -9.91 1.57
N SER A 107 -7.18 -9.90 2.53
CA SER A 107 -7.36 -9.30 3.85
C SER A 107 -6.22 -8.32 4.12
N VAL A 108 -6.58 -7.13 4.57
CA VAL A 108 -5.68 -6.00 4.78
C VAL A 108 -5.86 -5.49 6.20
N PHE A 109 -4.75 -5.39 6.92
CA PHE A 109 -4.69 -4.91 8.30
C PHE A 109 -3.79 -3.69 8.33
N TYR A 110 -4.34 -2.54 8.67
CA TYR A 110 -3.58 -1.34 8.89
C TYR A 110 -3.47 -1.06 10.40
N LEU A 111 -2.28 -0.77 10.87
CA LEU A 111 -1.96 -0.44 12.25
C LEU A 111 -1.40 0.99 12.26
N PRO A 112 -2.22 2.00 12.56
CA PRO A 112 -1.79 3.38 12.66
C PRO A 112 -0.84 3.60 13.84
N ASP A 113 -0.15 4.73 13.85
CA ASP A 113 0.72 5.13 14.96
C ASP A 113 -0.08 5.43 16.23
N GLN A 114 -1.26 6.05 16.07
CA GLN A 114 -2.10 6.44 17.19
C GLN A 114 -3.29 5.49 17.36
N GLU A 115 -3.50 5.01 18.58
CA GLU A 115 -4.57 4.04 18.91
C GLU A 115 -5.99 4.62 18.73
N GLU A 116 -6.14 5.94 18.62
CA GLU A 116 -7.44 6.59 18.44
C GLU A 116 -8.04 6.39 17.03
N ASP A 117 -7.24 5.98 16.06
CA ASP A 117 -7.70 5.67 14.71
C ASP A 117 -8.23 4.24 14.66
N ASN A 118 -9.53 4.08 14.86
CA ASN A 118 -10.19 2.80 14.66
C ASN A 118 -10.16 2.42 13.16
N THR A 119 -9.19 1.63 12.77
CA THR A 119 -8.98 1.14 11.39
C THR A 119 -9.38 -0.33 11.33
N PRO A 120 -10.66 -0.64 11.02
CA PRO A 120 -11.10 -2.03 10.93
C PRO A 120 -10.38 -2.75 9.78
N PRO A 121 -10.15 -4.06 9.89
CA PRO A 121 -9.62 -4.85 8.79
C PRO A 121 -10.49 -4.71 7.54
N PHE A 122 -9.85 -4.65 6.39
CA PHE A 122 -10.52 -4.63 5.10
C PHE A 122 -10.44 -6.00 4.44
N PHE A 123 -11.58 -6.50 3.94
CA PHE A 123 -11.66 -7.76 3.21
C PHE A 123 -12.28 -7.52 1.85
N TYR A 124 -11.76 -8.18 0.82
CA TYR A 124 -12.32 -8.08 -0.52
C TYR A 124 -12.26 -9.41 -1.28
N LEU A 125 -13.18 -9.52 -2.25
CA LEU A 125 -13.17 -10.56 -3.27
C LEU A 125 -13.21 -9.88 -4.64
N MET A 126 -12.29 -10.26 -5.52
CA MET A 126 -12.27 -9.83 -6.91
C MET A 126 -12.29 -11.04 -7.83
N ILE A 127 -13.11 -10.99 -8.87
CA ILE A 127 -13.11 -11.97 -9.96
C ILE A 127 -12.77 -11.22 -11.24
N THR A 128 -11.79 -11.71 -11.96
CA THR A 128 -11.35 -11.16 -13.24
C THR A 128 -11.66 -12.15 -14.34
N ALA A 129 -12.38 -11.71 -15.38
CA ALA A 129 -12.64 -12.46 -16.60
C ALA A 129 -12.06 -11.70 -17.79
N ASN A 130 -11.26 -12.39 -18.63
CA ASN A 130 -10.71 -11.84 -19.86
C ASN A 130 -11.40 -12.52 -21.04
N PHE A 131 -12.00 -11.74 -21.92
CA PHE A 131 -12.73 -12.21 -23.10
C PHE A 131 -11.97 -11.91 -24.38
#